data_559bc7b3c3cbfe648e0f6292749f6aa8
#
_entry.id   559bc7b3c3cbfe648e0f6292749f6aa8
#
_cell.length_a   1.000
_cell.length_b   1.000
_cell.length_c   1.000
_cell.angle_alpha   90.00
_cell.angle_beta   90.00
_cell.angle_gamma   90.00
#
_symmetry.space_group_name_H-M   'P 1'
#
loop_
_entity.id
_entity.type
_entity.pdbx_description
1 polymer ?
#
loop_
_entity_poly.entity_id
_entity_poly.type
_entity_poly.pdbx_seq_one_letter_code
_entity_poly.pdbx_strand_id
1 'polypeptide(L)'
;MNQELKTTKKQIVFGEDSVIIQKWEGDIKGGRALDWTGVKDEVLYAGRVIVTDGKGTYKPLPIETDNYKALGTAGDPLEHYKYAGVLYRSILNGEPAAIMTAGQVNKVAAKAANGADYPDAFLTAMLKIALVSDEDANKFDESDATMDKD
;
A
#
# COMPACT_ATOMS: atom_id res chain seq x y z
N MET A 1 4.75 16.46 -26.39
CA MET A 1 5.51 15.20 -26.37
C MET A 1 5.77 14.69 -24.97
N ASN A 2 6.31 15.51 -24.09
CA ASN A 2 6.55 15.06 -22.70
C ASN A 2 5.27 14.69 -21.95
N GLN A 3 4.16 15.32 -22.30
CA GLN A 3 2.88 15.02 -21.67
C GLN A 3 2.35 13.64 -22.04
N GLU A 4 2.56 13.21 -23.28
CA GLU A 4 2.16 11.87 -23.71
C GLU A 4 2.92 10.79 -22.96
N LEU A 5 4.22 10.97 -22.79
CA LEU A 5 5.04 10.03 -22.04
C LEU A 5 4.62 9.94 -20.59
N LYS A 6 4.30 11.07 -19.96
CA LYS A 6 3.80 11.09 -18.59
C LYS A 6 2.45 10.39 -18.46
N THR A 7 1.57 10.61 -19.40
CA THR A 7 0.26 9.97 -19.42
C THR A 7 0.41 8.46 -19.56
N THR A 8 1.29 8.01 -20.45
CA THR A 8 1.57 6.59 -20.65
C THR A 8 2.13 5.96 -19.37
N LYS A 9 3.06 6.62 -18.68
CA LYS A 9 3.60 6.15 -17.40
C LYS A 9 2.49 6.03 -16.36
N LYS A 10 1.62 7.01 -16.24
CA LYS A 10 0.49 6.97 -15.32
C LYS A 10 -0.41 5.77 -15.58
N GLN A 11 -0.72 5.52 -16.84
CA GLN A 11 -1.58 4.40 -17.21
C GLN A 11 -0.94 3.06 -16.82
N ILE A 12 0.35 2.90 -17.06
CA ILE A 12 1.10 1.69 -16.69
C ILE A 12 1.07 1.49 -15.19
N VAL A 13 1.33 2.56 -14.41
CA VAL A 13 1.34 2.50 -12.94
C VAL A 13 -0.01 2.07 -12.40
N PHE A 14 -1.08 2.71 -12.88
CA PHE A 14 -2.43 2.42 -12.39
C PHE A 14 -2.96 1.08 -12.88
N GLY A 15 -2.44 0.56 -13.98
CA GLY A 15 -2.86 -0.72 -14.52
C GLY A 15 -2.56 -1.92 -13.62
N GLU A 16 -1.62 -1.79 -12.68
CA GLU A 16 -1.25 -2.87 -11.77
C GLU A 16 -1.96 -2.81 -10.42
N ASP A 17 -2.66 -1.72 -10.13
CA ASP A 17 -3.29 -1.51 -8.82
C ASP A 17 -4.33 -2.57 -8.49
N SER A 18 -5.08 -3.03 -9.49
CA SER A 18 -6.10 -4.06 -9.29
C SER A 18 -5.52 -5.44 -8.97
N VAL A 19 -4.26 -5.67 -9.32
CA VAL A 19 -3.57 -6.92 -8.94
C VAL A 19 -3.12 -6.84 -7.49
N ILE A 20 -2.66 -5.69 -7.05
CA ILE A 20 -2.15 -5.49 -5.69
C ILE A 20 -3.29 -5.43 -4.69
N ILE A 21 -4.30 -4.59 -4.94
CA ILE A 21 -5.46 -4.47 -4.06
C ILE A 21 -6.56 -5.39 -4.57
N GLN A 22 -6.73 -6.51 -3.91
CA GLN A 22 -7.69 -7.55 -4.30
C GLN A 22 -9.12 -7.20 -3.88
N LYS A 23 -9.26 -6.54 -2.75
CA LYS A 23 -10.58 -6.17 -2.22
C LYS A 23 -10.46 -4.93 -1.37
N TRP A 24 -11.37 -3.98 -1.57
CA TRP A 24 -11.51 -2.79 -0.74
C TRP A 24 -12.68 -2.96 0.21
N GLU A 25 -12.49 -2.64 1.49
CA GLU A 25 -13.55 -2.69 2.48
C GLU A 25 -13.68 -1.39 3.27
N GLY A 26 -12.61 -0.61 3.37
CA GLY A 26 -12.64 0.66 4.08
C GLY A 26 -11.39 1.49 3.87
N ASP A 27 -11.55 2.80 4.04
CA ASP A 27 -10.44 3.74 3.85
C ASP A 27 -10.58 4.96 4.77
N ILE A 28 -9.57 5.81 4.73
CA ILE A 28 -9.63 7.13 5.35
C ILE A 28 -10.31 8.05 4.35
N LYS A 29 -11.45 8.59 4.75
CA LYS A 29 -12.28 9.42 3.87
C LYS A 29 -11.56 10.67 3.39
N GLY A 30 -11.76 11.00 2.12
CA GLY A 30 -11.31 12.24 1.53
C GLY A 30 -9.85 12.24 1.06
N GLY A 31 -9.15 11.13 1.19
CA GLY A 31 -7.74 11.08 0.85
C GLY A 31 -6.90 11.91 1.81
N ARG A 32 -5.58 11.83 1.67
CA ARG A 32 -4.65 12.59 2.51
C ARG A 32 -3.46 13.05 1.69
N ALA A 33 -3.05 14.29 1.94
CA ALA A 33 -1.77 14.76 1.45
C ALA A 33 -0.67 14.06 2.23
N LEU A 34 0.33 13.54 1.53
CA LEU A 34 1.47 12.89 2.18
C LEU A 34 2.59 13.90 2.41
N ASP A 35 3.35 13.68 3.47
CA ASP A 35 4.61 14.37 3.66
C ASP A 35 5.68 13.65 2.85
N TRP A 36 6.12 14.30 1.78
CA TRP A 36 7.10 13.74 0.84
C TRP A 36 8.54 14.05 1.22
N THR A 37 8.76 14.68 2.37
CA THR A 37 10.11 15.03 2.83
C THR A 37 10.98 13.78 2.93
N GLY A 38 12.10 13.78 2.22
CA GLY A 38 13.03 12.67 2.21
C GLY A 38 12.63 11.49 1.33
N VAL A 39 11.47 11.55 0.69
CA VAL A 39 11.02 10.50 -0.23
C VAL A 39 11.60 10.75 -1.60
N LYS A 40 12.43 9.82 -2.08
CA LYS A 40 13.10 9.92 -3.38
C LYS A 40 12.34 9.23 -4.50
N ASP A 41 11.36 8.42 -4.16
CA ASP A 41 10.58 7.66 -5.13
C ASP A 41 9.72 8.60 -5.98
N GLU A 42 9.76 8.41 -7.30
CA GLU A 42 8.87 9.15 -8.20
C GLU A 42 7.46 8.60 -8.15
N VAL A 43 7.33 7.32 -7.85
CA VAL A 43 6.07 6.59 -7.79
C VAL A 43 6.01 5.81 -6.49
N LEU A 44 4.88 5.90 -5.79
CA LEU A 44 4.53 4.98 -4.72
C LEU A 44 3.44 4.06 -5.25
N TYR A 45 3.68 2.78 -5.17
CA TYR A 45 2.73 1.79 -5.70
C TYR A 45 1.66 1.45 -4.68
N ALA A 46 0.50 1.02 -5.17
CA ALA A 46 -0.56 0.49 -4.33
C ALA A 46 0.02 -0.56 -3.37
N GLY A 47 -0.53 -0.65 -2.17
CA GLY A 47 -0.03 -1.55 -1.15
C GLY A 47 1.10 -1.01 -0.30
N ARG A 48 1.66 0.16 -0.65
CA ARG A 48 2.71 0.79 0.17
C ARG A 48 2.18 1.13 1.55
N VAL A 49 2.91 0.74 2.58
CA VAL A 49 2.52 1.04 3.96
C VAL A 49 2.61 2.54 4.21
N ILE A 50 1.55 3.10 4.77
CA ILE A 50 1.46 4.52 5.15
C ILE A 50 1.38 4.59 6.66
N VAL A 51 2.12 5.54 7.23
CA VAL A 51 2.16 5.78 8.68
C VAL A 51 1.70 7.19 8.99
N THR A 52 1.29 7.43 10.22
CA THR A 52 0.78 8.72 10.68
C THR A 52 1.29 9.03 12.08
N ASP A 53 1.46 10.31 12.37
CA ASP A 53 1.76 10.79 13.72
C ASP A 53 0.51 10.92 14.58
N GLY A 54 -0.68 10.69 13.99
CA GLY A 54 -1.95 10.88 14.68
C GLY A 54 -2.37 12.33 14.80
N LYS A 55 -1.62 13.26 14.23
CA LYS A 55 -1.88 14.70 14.29
C LYS A 55 -2.14 15.31 12.92
N GLY A 56 -2.44 14.48 11.95
CA GLY A 56 -2.73 14.91 10.59
C GLY A 56 -1.61 14.74 9.59
N THR A 57 -0.43 14.31 10.02
CA THR A 57 0.69 14.03 9.10
C THR A 57 0.67 12.57 8.70
N TYR A 58 0.76 12.31 7.40
CA TYR A 58 0.81 10.97 6.81
C TYR A 58 2.06 10.86 5.94
N LYS A 59 2.79 9.77 6.05
CA LYS A 59 4.02 9.53 5.30
C LYS A 59 4.06 8.10 4.78
N PRO A 60 4.71 7.87 3.63
CA PRO A 60 5.04 6.50 3.25
C PRO A 60 6.12 5.97 4.20
N LEU A 61 5.97 4.73 4.65
CA LEU A 61 6.98 4.10 5.51
C LEU A 61 8.22 3.81 4.65
N PRO A 62 9.40 4.30 5.06
CA PRO A 62 10.62 4.06 4.31
C PRO A 62 10.94 2.56 4.18
N ILE A 63 11.58 2.21 3.07
CA ILE A 63 12.07 0.85 2.83
C ILE A 63 13.59 0.90 2.83
N GLU A 64 14.20 0.09 3.68
CA GLU A 64 15.65 -0.03 3.80
C GLU A 64 16.05 -1.47 3.48
N THR A 65 16.80 -1.66 2.41
CA THR A 65 17.35 -2.96 2.00
C THR A 65 16.28 -4.07 2.03
N ASP A 66 15.26 -3.94 1.19
CA ASP A 66 14.18 -4.92 1.00
C ASP A 66 13.23 -5.09 2.20
N ASN A 67 13.35 -4.24 3.22
CA ASN A 67 12.49 -4.30 4.39
C ASN A 67 11.91 -2.93 4.71
N TYR A 68 10.67 -2.92 5.17
CA TYR A 68 10.10 -1.69 5.73
C TYR A 68 10.82 -1.34 7.04
N LYS A 69 11.05 -0.06 7.24
CA LYS A 69 11.66 0.45 8.47
C LYS A 69 10.77 0.10 9.67
N ALA A 70 11.39 -0.33 10.77
CA ALA A 70 10.66 -0.59 12.01
C ALA A 70 10.19 0.73 12.64
N LEU A 71 8.98 0.72 13.20
CA LEU A 71 8.46 1.84 13.97
C LEU A 71 8.80 1.68 15.45
N GLY A 72 8.82 2.81 16.17
CA GLY A 72 8.99 2.79 17.62
C GLY A 72 10.44 2.76 18.09
N THR A 73 11.40 2.92 17.19
CA THR A 73 12.81 2.99 17.58
C THR A 73 13.10 4.31 18.27
N ALA A 74 13.60 4.25 19.49
CA ALA A 74 13.93 5.44 20.29
C ALA A 74 14.93 6.34 19.56
N GLY A 75 14.64 7.64 19.50
CA GLY A 75 15.47 8.64 18.85
C GLY A 75 15.29 8.70 17.32
N ASP A 76 14.49 7.83 16.75
CA ASP A 76 14.22 7.84 15.32
C ASP A 76 13.13 8.88 14.99
N PRO A 77 13.20 9.55 13.82
CA PRO A 77 12.14 10.50 13.42
C PRO A 77 10.74 9.89 13.39
N LEU A 78 10.61 8.58 13.20
CA LEU A 78 9.33 7.88 13.16
C LEU A 78 8.98 7.17 14.47
N GLU A 79 9.64 7.53 15.57
CA GLU A 79 9.44 6.87 16.88
C GLU A 79 7.96 6.86 17.32
N HIS A 80 7.25 7.97 17.09
CA HIS A 80 5.85 8.10 17.53
C HIS A 80 4.85 7.93 16.41
N TYR A 81 5.28 7.43 15.26
CA TYR A 81 4.38 7.14 14.15
C TYR A 81 3.71 5.78 14.33
N LYS A 82 2.51 5.67 13.80
CA LYS A 82 1.71 4.44 13.82
C LYS A 82 1.32 4.06 12.40
N TYR A 83 1.02 2.80 12.19
CA TYR A 83 0.50 2.35 10.90
C TYR A 83 -0.88 2.98 10.65
N ALA A 84 -1.05 3.57 9.48
CA ALA A 84 -2.34 4.15 9.07
C ALA A 84 -3.10 3.23 8.12
N GLY A 85 -2.38 2.51 7.28
CA GLY A 85 -2.98 1.61 6.29
C GLY A 85 -2.02 1.42 5.13
N VAL A 86 -2.59 1.12 3.96
CA VAL A 86 -1.82 0.97 2.72
C VAL A 86 -2.40 1.86 1.63
N LEU A 87 -1.58 2.22 0.66
CA LEU A 87 -2.06 2.94 -0.51
C LEU A 87 -3.05 2.07 -1.29
N TYR A 88 -4.23 2.62 -1.54
CA TYR A 88 -5.23 1.97 -2.37
C TYR A 88 -4.89 2.05 -3.86
N ARG A 89 -4.24 3.14 -4.27
CA ARG A 89 -3.84 3.38 -5.66
C ARG A 89 -2.40 3.86 -5.72
N SER A 90 -1.70 3.50 -6.79
CA SER A 90 -0.39 4.05 -7.07
C SER A 90 -0.48 5.54 -7.37
N ILE A 91 0.47 6.31 -6.86
CA ILE A 91 0.49 7.76 -7.01
C ILE A 91 1.88 8.23 -7.40
N LEU A 92 1.93 9.38 -8.05
CA LEU A 92 3.17 10.07 -8.35
C LEU A 92 3.57 10.97 -7.16
N ASN A 93 4.86 11.24 -7.04
CA ASN A 93 5.36 12.12 -5.99
C ASN A 93 4.61 13.47 -6.01
N GLY A 94 4.11 13.87 -4.85
CA GLY A 94 3.35 15.10 -4.68
C GLY A 94 1.84 14.93 -4.78
N GLU A 95 1.34 13.78 -5.24
CA GLU A 95 -0.10 13.54 -5.34
C GLU A 95 -0.70 13.13 -3.99
N PRO A 96 -1.98 13.45 -3.75
CA PRO A 96 -2.66 12.97 -2.55
C PRO A 96 -2.87 11.47 -2.59
N ALA A 97 -2.94 10.87 -1.41
CA ALA A 97 -3.06 9.42 -1.24
C ALA A 97 -4.46 9.01 -0.82
N ALA A 98 -4.96 7.95 -1.43
CA ALA A 98 -6.10 7.20 -0.91
C ALA A 98 -5.54 6.08 -0.03
N ILE A 99 -5.91 6.05 1.26
CA ILE A 99 -5.34 5.12 2.24
C ILE A 99 -6.39 4.11 2.64
N MET A 100 -6.16 2.84 2.32
CA MET A 100 -7.05 1.74 2.65
C MET A 100 -6.73 1.22 4.05
N THR A 101 -7.75 1.09 4.88
CA THR A 101 -7.64 0.62 6.26
C THR A 101 -8.22 -0.76 6.48
N ALA A 102 -8.98 -1.26 5.50
CA ALA A 102 -9.58 -2.59 5.55
C ALA A 102 -9.71 -3.14 4.13
N GLY A 103 -9.42 -4.42 3.96
CA GLY A 103 -9.51 -5.08 2.66
C GLY A 103 -8.51 -6.21 2.50
N GLN A 104 -8.23 -6.59 1.27
CA GLN A 104 -7.27 -7.63 0.95
C GLN A 104 -6.19 -7.12 0.01
N VAL A 105 -4.95 -7.46 0.32
CA VAL A 105 -3.76 -7.07 -0.46
C VAL A 105 -3.04 -8.34 -0.89
N ASN A 106 -2.69 -8.42 -2.18
CA ASN A 106 -1.83 -9.47 -2.67
C ASN A 106 -0.39 -9.15 -2.25
N LYS A 107 0.12 -9.85 -1.25
CA LYS A 107 1.44 -9.56 -0.68
C LYS A 107 2.58 -9.79 -1.65
N VAL A 108 2.43 -10.73 -2.58
CA VAL A 108 3.46 -11.02 -3.58
C VAL A 108 3.56 -9.89 -4.59
N ALA A 109 2.42 -9.44 -5.11
CA ALA A 109 2.37 -8.32 -6.05
C ALA A 109 2.82 -7.01 -5.39
N ALA A 110 2.42 -6.79 -4.13
CA ALA A 110 2.83 -5.60 -3.37
C ALA A 110 4.33 -5.57 -3.13
N LYS A 111 4.94 -6.71 -2.80
CA LYS A 111 6.39 -6.82 -2.64
C LYS A 111 7.11 -6.56 -3.97
N ALA A 112 6.61 -7.13 -5.06
CA ALA A 112 7.20 -6.91 -6.38
C ALA A 112 7.18 -5.43 -6.78
N ALA A 113 6.09 -4.73 -6.46
CA ALA A 113 5.94 -3.32 -6.81
C ALA A 113 6.70 -2.39 -5.86
N ASN A 114 6.63 -2.64 -4.55
CA ASN A 114 7.18 -1.73 -3.54
C ASN A 114 8.57 -2.13 -3.04
N GLY A 115 8.95 -3.40 -3.18
CA GLY A 115 10.28 -3.86 -2.85
C GLY A 115 10.47 -4.37 -1.42
N ALA A 116 9.39 -4.57 -0.66
CA ALA A 116 9.50 -5.06 0.71
C ALA A 116 8.29 -5.89 1.12
N ASP A 117 8.53 -6.84 2.02
CA ASP A 117 7.46 -7.60 2.66
C ASP A 117 6.84 -6.80 3.81
N TYR A 118 5.57 -7.05 4.09
CA TYR A 118 4.90 -6.40 5.22
C TYR A 118 5.47 -6.91 6.54
N PRO A 119 5.81 -5.98 7.47
CA PRO A 119 6.33 -6.39 8.79
C PRO A 119 5.27 -7.09 9.64
N ASP A 120 5.70 -7.98 10.53
CA ASP A 120 4.78 -8.64 11.47
C ASP A 120 4.03 -7.62 12.34
N ALA A 121 4.72 -6.54 12.73
CA ALA A 121 4.10 -5.46 13.50
C ALA A 121 2.95 -4.80 12.74
N PHE A 122 3.06 -4.68 11.41
CA PHE A 122 1.97 -4.17 10.58
C PHE A 122 0.76 -5.11 10.63
N LEU A 123 0.97 -6.41 10.51
CA LEU A 123 -0.10 -7.40 10.55
C LEU A 123 -0.83 -7.38 11.88
N THR A 124 -0.10 -7.21 12.97
CA THR A 124 -0.69 -7.13 14.32
C THR A 124 -1.50 -5.85 14.49
N ALA A 125 -1.03 -4.73 13.96
CA ALA A 125 -1.68 -3.43 14.10
C ALA A 125 -2.88 -3.27 13.16
N MET A 126 -2.81 -3.84 11.96
CA MET A 126 -3.81 -3.64 10.90
C MET A 126 -4.58 -4.93 10.63
N LEU A 127 -5.32 -5.40 11.64
CA LEU A 127 -6.02 -6.69 11.58
C LEU A 127 -7.11 -6.77 10.50
N LYS A 128 -7.60 -5.62 10.04
CA LYS A 128 -8.65 -5.59 9.00
C LYS A 128 -8.08 -5.65 7.59
N ILE A 129 -6.77 -5.62 7.45
CA ILE A 129 -6.11 -5.82 6.16
C ILE A 129 -5.60 -7.25 6.11
N ALA A 130 -6.15 -8.03 5.19
CA ALA A 130 -5.72 -9.41 4.97
C ALA A 130 -4.66 -9.44 3.88
N LEU A 131 -3.57 -10.13 4.13
CA LEU A 131 -2.53 -10.36 3.13
C LEU A 131 -2.75 -11.74 2.52
N VAL A 132 -2.88 -11.78 1.21
CA VAL A 132 -3.07 -13.04 0.49
C VAL A 132 -1.93 -13.23 -0.51
N SER A 133 -1.61 -14.49 -0.80
CA SER A 133 -0.68 -14.83 -1.87
C SER A 133 -1.45 -15.02 -3.18
N ASP A 134 -0.72 -15.12 -4.28
CA ASP A 134 -1.34 -15.41 -5.57
C ASP A 134 -2.12 -16.73 -5.54
N GLU A 135 -1.59 -17.73 -4.85
CA GLU A 135 -2.28 -19.02 -4.70
C GLU A 135 -3.58 -18.86 -3.91
N ASP A 136 -3.55 -18.10 -2.84
CA ASP A 136 -4.73 -17.89 -2.01
C ASP A 136 -5.80 -17.10 -2.77
N ALA A 137 -5.40 -16.10 -3.55
CA ALA A 137 -6.31 -15.35 -4.39
C ALA A 137 -6.96 -16.25 -5.44
N ASN A 138 -6.17 -17.12 -6.06
CA ASN A 138 -6.69 -18.07 -7.05
C ASN A 138 -7.63 -19.08 -6.43
N LYS A 139 -7.30 -19.58 -5.25
CA LYS A 139 -8.17 -20.50 -4.52
C LYS A 139 -9.50 -19.86 -4.17
N PHE A 140 -9.48 -18.61 -3.80
CA PHE A 140 -10.70 -17.88 -3.48
C PHE A 140 -11.61 -17.79 -4.70
N ASP A 141 -11.05 -17.48 -5.87
CA ASP A 141 -11.80 -17.42 -7.11
C ASP A 141 -12.34 -18.80 -7.51
N GLU A 142 -11.53 -19.84 -7.35
CA GLU A 142 -11.94 -21.22 -7.62
C GLU A 142 -13.07 -21.67 -6.67
N SER A 143 -12.98 -21.29 -5.41
CA SER A 143 -14.03 -21.60 -4.44
C SER A 143 -15.36 -20.96 -4.82
N ASP A 144 -15.34 -19.72 -5.22
CA ASP A 144 -16.53 -19.02 -5.68
C ASP A 144 -17.11 -19.68 -6.93
N ALA A 145 -16.26 -20.02 -7.89
CA ALA A 145 -16.68 -20.68 -9.11
C ALA A 145 -17.27 -22.06 -8.83
N THR A 146 -16.71 -22.78 -7.86
CA THR A 146 -17.20 -24.10 -7.47
C THR A 146 -18.55 -24.01 -6.76
N MET A 147 -18.71 -23.01 -5.90
CA MET A 147 -19.97 -22.77 -5.20
C MET A 147 -21.10 -22.41 -6.17
N ASP A 148 -20.80 -21.65 -7.20
CA ASP A 148 -21.78 -21.26 -8.21
C ASP A 148 -22.27 -22.42 -9.05
N LYS A 149 -21.52 -23.49 -9.14
CA LYS A 149 -21.89 -24.69 -9.91
C LYS A 149 -22.84 -25.63 -9.15
N ASP A 150 -22.84 -25.53 -7.87
CA ASP A 150 -23.66 -26.36 -7.00
C ASP A 150 -24.98 -25.66 -6.64
#